data_a3eb214c1447cd0ec12b77b9acace4c2
#
_entry.id   a3eb214c1447cd0ec12b77b9acace4c2
#
_cell.length_a   1.000
_cell.length_b   1.000
_cell.length_c   1.000
_cell.angle_alpha   90.00
_cell.angle_beta   90.00
_cell.angle_gamma   90.00
#
_symmetry.space_group_name_H-M   'P 1'
#
loop_
_entity.id
_entity.type
_entity.pdbx_description
1 polymer ?
#
loop_
_entity_poly.entity_id
_entity_poly.type
_entity_poly.pdbx_seq_one_letter_code
_entity_poly.pdbx_strand_id
1 'polypeptide(L)'
;SDWIALGIAEKLAREGCRVRLATTGGCAGEVIPLYIKDSWNSVLLGRGVEIIPYVRLFGADANTAYLERTVNSEHLVIDDVDTIVLAQGHVSNTELVQQLQGRKETVHVIGDCLAPRNAESAVLDGLKIGASI
;
A
#
# COMPACT_ATOMS: atom_id res chain seq x y z
N SER A 1 -4.49 -2.46 2.30
CA SER A 1 -3.75 -1.20 2.49
C SER A 1 -2.60 -1.41 3.47
N ASP A 2 -1.51 -0.71 3.25
CA ASP A 2 -0.28 -0.74 4.01
C ASP A 2 0.00 0.62 4.68
N TRP A 3 1.19 0.76 5.27
CA TRP A 3 1.67 1.99 5.91
C TRP A 3 1.64 3.21 4.98
N ILE A 4 2.00 3.02 3.70
CA ILE A 4 2.08 4.10 2.73
C ILE A 4 0.69 4.65 2.44
N ALA A 5 -0.29 3.78 2.22
CA ALA A 5 -1.68 4.19 1.98
C ALA A 5 -2.25 5.00 3.16
N LEU A 6 -2.00 4.54 4.40
CA LEU A 6 -2.46 5.25 5.60
C LEU A 6 -1.75 6.59 5.77
N GLY A 7 -0.42 6.63 5.56
CA GLY A 7 0.36 7.86 5.67
C GLY A 7 -0.02 8.91 4.62
N ILE A 8 -0.31 8.49 3.37
CA ILE A 8 -0.80 9.41 2.33
C ILE A 8 -2.18 9.94 2.71
N ALA A 9 -3.10 9.08 3.17
CA ALA A 9 -4.44 9.50 3.59
C ALA A 9 -4.37 10.52 4.74
N GLU A 10 -3.53 10.28 5.75
CA GLU A 10 -3.31 11.22 6.85
C GLU A 10 -2.73 12.54 6.36
N LYS A 11 -1.69 12.49 5.52
CA LYS A 11 -1.06 13.70 4.97
C LYS A 11 -2.05 14.57 4.23
N LEU A 12 -2.81 13.99 3.30
CA LEU A 12 -3.80 14.73 2.52
C LEU A 12 -4.92 15.32 3.39
N ALA A 13 -5.39 14.57 4.38
CA ALA A 13 -6.39 15.09 5.33
C ALA A 13 -5.85 16.25 6.16
N ARG A 14 -4.58 16.23 6.57
CA ARG A 14 -3.91 17.35 7.26
C ARG A 14 -3.79 18.59 6.38
N GLU A 15 -3.65 18.42 5.08
CA GLU A 15 -3.58 19.49 4.08
C GLU A 15 -4.97 20.05 3.70
N GLY A 16 -6.03 19.56 4.34
CA GLY A 16 -7.40 20.04 4.15
C GLY A 16 -8.16 19.35 3.03
N CYS A 17 -7.63 18.29 2.45
CA CYS A 17 -8.34 17.50 1.45
C CYS A 17 -9.45 16.66 2.10
N ARG A 18 -10.59 16.51 1.41
CA ARG A 18 -11.60 15.50 1.75
C ARG A 18 -11.11 14.13 1.24
N VAL A 19 -10.73 13.25 2.15
CA VAL A 19 -10.11 11.97 1.80
C VAL A 19 -11.07 10.81 2.00
N ARG A 20 -11.17 9.94 0.99
CA ARG A 20 -11.84 8.63 1.04
C ARG A 20 -10.79 7.55 0.83
N LEU A 21 -10.63 6.66 1.80
CA LEU A 21 -9.69 5.54 1.77
C LEU A 21 -10.44 4.25 1.45
N ALA A 22 -10.39 3.84 0.18
CA ALA A 22 -10.99 2.59 -0.29
C ALA A 22 -10.04 1.41 -0.04
N THR A 23 -10.56 0.31 0.52
CA THR A 23 -9.78 -0.91 0.79
C THR A 23 -10.48 -2.16 0.27
N THR A 24 -9.73 -3.13 -0.24
CA THR A 24 -10.27 -4.40 -0.74
C THR A 24 -10.71 -5.34 0.38
N GLY A 25 -10.11 -5.21 1.55
CA GLY A 25 -10.46 -5.97 2.76
C GLY A 25 -11.36 -5.20 3.71
N GLY A 26 -11.61 -5.78 4.88
CA GLY A 26 -12.57 -5.28 5.88
C GLY A 26 -12.12 -4.06 6.67
N CYS A 27 -10.85 -3.69 6.61
CA CYS A 27 -10.33 -2.55 7.37
C CYS A 27 -9.13 -1.89 6.69
N ALA A 28 -8.89 -0.63 7.03
CA ALA A 28 -7.67 0.05 6.65
C ALA A 28 -6.48 -0.50 7.46
N GLY A 29 -5.32 -0.69 6.79
CA GLY A 29 -4.13 -1.23 7.43
C GLY A 29 -4.19 -2.74 7.72
N GLU A 30 -4.80 -3.53 6.88
CA GLU A 30 -5.02 -4.97 7.08
C GLU A 30 -3.72 -5.76 7.33
N VAL A 31 -2.62 -5.34 6.71
CA VAL A 31 -1.29 -5.97 6.85
C VAL A 31 -0.45 -5.38 8.00
N ILE A 32 -1.00 -4.43 8.75
CA ILE A 32 -0.31 -3.77 9.87
C ILE A 32 -0.69 -4.47 11.17
N PRO A 33 0.25 -4.61 12.14
CA PRO A 33 -0.06 -5.18 13.45
C PRO A 33 -1.23 -4.47 14.13
N LEU A 34 -2.12 -5.25 14.77
CA LEU A 34 -3.40 -4.79 15.29
C LEU A 34 -3.30 -3.55 16.18
N TYR A 35 -2.36 -3.55 17.12
CA TYR A 35 -2.18 -2.46 18.08
C TYR A 35 -1.77 -1.13 17.41
N ILE A 36 -1.06 -1.19 16.29
CA ILE A 36 -0.68 -0.01 15.52
C ILE A 36 -1.84 0.41 14.60
N LYS A 37 -2.52 -0.58 14.00
CA LYS A 37 -3.65 -0.35 13.11
C LYS A 37 -4.77 0.44 13.79
N ASP A 38 -5.11 0.09 15.03
CA ASP A 38 -6.15 0.77 15.80
C ASP A 38 -5.77 2.23 16.08
N SER A 39 -4.50 2.49 16.40
CA SER A 39 -3.98 3.84 16.57
C SER A 39 -4.09 4.65 15.27
N TRP A 40 -3.70 4.07 14.12
CA TRP A 40 -3.83 4.72 12.81
C TRP A 40 -5.28 5.01 12.44
N ASN A 41 -6.19 4.05 12.63
CA ASN A 41 -7.61 4.25 12.35
C ASN A 41 -8.19 5.38 13.20
N SER A 42 -7.80 5.47 14.48
CA SER A 42 -8.19 6.59 15.34
C SER A 42 -7.74 7.94 14.79
N VAL A 43 -6.49 8.03 14.31
CA VAL A 43 -5.96 9.26 13.69
C VAL A 43 -6.72 9.63 12.42
N LEU A 44 -6.93 8.67 11.51
CA LEU A 44 -7.61 8.89 10.24
C LEU A 44 -9.06 9.34 10.45
N LEU A 45 -9.81 8.63 11.29
CA LEU A 45 -11.20 8.96 11.61
C LEU A 45 -11.30 10.32 12.32
N GLY A 46 -10.38 10.61 13.23
CA GLY A 46 -10.31 11.91 13.92
C GLY A 46 -10.00 13.08 12.97
N ARG A 47 -9.44 12.82 11.79
CA ARG A 47 -9.22 13.80 10.72
C ARG A 47 -10.33 13.82 9.67
N GLY A 48 -11.40 13.04 9.86
CA GLY A 48 -12.53 12.99 8.93
C GLY A 48 -12.26 12.16 7.67
N VAL A 49 -11.26 11.29 7.66
CA VAL A 49 -11.05 10.35 6.56
C VAL A 49 -12.19 9.33 6.53
N GLU A 50 -12.89 9.24 5.41
CA GLU A 50 -13.92 8.23 5.18
C GLU A 50 -13.26 6.92 4.74
N ILE A 51 -13.41 5.85 5.53
CA ILE A 51 -12.89 4.53 5.19
C ILE A 51 -14.00 3.71 4.53
N ILE A 52 -13.76 3.26 3.30
CA ILE A 52 -14.71 2.46 2.51
C ILE A 52 -14.14 1.03 2.37
N PRO A 53 -14.59 0.08 3.19
CA PRO A 53 -14.11 -1.29 3.14
C PRO A 53 -14.78 -2.11 2.04
N TYR A 54 -14.13 -3.24 1.70
CA TYR A 54 -14.63 -4.23 0.74
C TYR A 54 -14.91 -3.66 -0.65
N VAL A 55 -14.05 -2.76 -1.15
CA VAL A 55 -14.20 -2.20 -2.49
C VAL A 55 -12.89 -2.25 -3.27
N ARG A 56 -13.00 -2.39 -4.58
CA ARG A 56 -11.90 -2.22 -5.52
C ARG A 56 -12.26 -1.16 -6.56
N LEU A 57 -11.27 -0.45 -7.05
CA LEU A 57 -11.45 0.48 -8.15
C LEU A 57 -11.75 -0.32 -9.43
N PHE A 58 -12.87 -0.01 -10.07
CA PHE A 58 -13.27 -0.56 -11.34
C PHE A 58 -12.87 0.35 -12.51
N GLY A 59 -13.01 1.66 -12.31
CA GLY A 59 -12.66 2.68 -13.29
C GLY A 59 -12.90 4.08 -12.77
N ALA A 60 -12.58 5.07 -13.58
CA ALA A 60 -12.88 6.47 -13.31
C ALA A 60 -13.04 7.22 -14.62
N ASP A 61 -13.89 8.25 -14.62
CA ASP A 61 -13.98 9.24 -15.67
C ASP A 61 -14.30 10.62 -15.08
N ALA A 62 -13.85 11.67 -15.74
CA ALA A 62 -14.01 13.05 -15.26
C ALA A 62 -13.75 13.16 -13.75
N ASN A 63 -14.78 13.46 -12.95
CA ASN A 63 -14.69 13.59 -11.48
C ASN A 63 -15.40 12.44 -10.74
N THR A 64 -15.59 11.29 -11.39
CA THR A 64 -16.32 10.16 -10.80
C THR A 64 -15.42 8.94 -10.73
N ALA A 65 -15.39 8.28 -9.57
CA ALA A 65 -14.75 6.98 -9.38
C ALA A 65 -15.81 5.89 -9.25
N TYR A 66 -15.61 4.81 -10.01
CA TYR A 66 -16.47 3.63 -10.00
C TYR A 66 -15.78 2.53 -9.20
N LEU A 67 -16.42 2.13 -8.11
CA LEU A 67 -15.95 1.05 -7.25
C LEU A 67 -16.89 -0.15 -7.38
N GLU A 68 -16.34 -1.32 -7.11
CA GLU A 68 -17.08 -2.57 -7.00
C GLU A 68 -16.81 -3.20 -5.64
N ARG A 69 -17.86 -3.65 -4.96
CA ARG A 69 -17.72 -4.38 -3.71
C ARG A 69 -17.12 -5.77 -3.94
N THR A 70 -16.09 -6.09 -3.17
CA THR A 70 -15.36 -7.36 -3.31
C THR A 70 -16.15 -8.57 -2.79
N VAL A 71 -17.20 -8.34 -2.01
CA VAL A 71 -17.98 -9.40 -1.35
C VAL A 71 -19.27 -9.78 -2.07
N ASN A 72 -19.85 -8.88 -2.87
CA ASN A 72 -21.15 -9.12 -3.53
C ASN A 72 -21.24 -8.51 -4.94
N SER A 73 -20.13 -7.95 -5.45
CA SER A 73 -20.05 -7.30 -6.77
C SER A 73 -21.02 -6.13 -6.99
N GLU A 74 -21.53 -5.55 -5.91
CA GLU A 74 -22.35 -4.33 -5.99
C GLU A 74 -21.50 -3.15 -6.43
N HIS A 75 -22.06 -2.31 -7.29
CA HIS A 75 -21.37 -1.11 -7.76
C HIS A 75 -21.62 0.08 -6.83
N LEU A 76 -20.55 0.82 -6.55
CA LEU A 76 -20.57 2.05 -5.79
C LEU A 76 -19.98 3.17 -6.65
N VAL A 77 -20.73 4.23 -6.85
CA VAL A 77 -20.31 5.43 -7.60
C VAL A 77 -19.94 6.51 -6.59
N ILE A 78 -18.80 7.12 -6.78
CA ILE A 78 -18.31 8.22 -5.96
C ILE A 78 -18.07 9.42 -6.85
N ASP A 79 -18.88 10.44 -6.68
CA ASP A 79 -18.77 11.71 -7.37
C ASP A 79 -17.86 12.70 -6.61
N ASP A 80 -17.55 13.83 -7.25
CA ASP A 80 -16.68 14.88 -6.73
C ASP A 80 -15.29 14.36 -6.34
N VAL A 81 -14.67 13.61 -7.22
CA VAL A 81 -13.31 13.09 -7.07
C VAL A 81 -12.36 13.88 -7.96
N ASP A 82 -11.50 14.69 -7.37
CA ASP A 82 -10.49 15.46 -8.10
C ASP A 82 -9.25 14.64 -8.42
N THR A 83 -8.88 13.73 -7.52
CA THR A 83 -7.63 12.95 -7.63
C THR A 83 -7.81 11.53 -7.07
N ILE A 84 -7.30 10.56 -7.80
CA ILE A 84 -7.20 9.17 -7.33
C ILE A 84 -5.74 8.83 -7.08
N VAL A 85 -5.44 8.38 -5.86
CA VAL A 85 -4.11 7.91 -5.48
C VAL A 85 -4.14 6.38 -5.40
N LEU A 86 -3.35 5.74 -6.25
CA LEU A 86 -3.24 4.27 -6.27
C LEU A 86 -2.11 3.82 -5.35
N ALA A 87 -2.46 3.22 -4.22
CA ALA A 87 -1.52 2.61 -3.27
C ALA A 87 -1.76 1.09 -3.23
N GLN A 88 -1.40 0.41 -4.32
CA GLN A 88 -1.76 -0.99 -4.59
C GLN A 88 -0.57 -1.96 -4.44
N GLY A 89 0.45 -1.58 -3.69
CA GLY A 89 1.61 -2.41 -3.44
C GLY A 89 2.90 -1.84 -4.03
N HIS A 90 3.91 -2.67 -4.09
CA HIS A 90 5.27 -2.29 -4.45
C HIS A 90 5.81 -3.21 -5.52
N VAL A 91 6.74 -2.71 -6.32
CA VAL A 91 7.48 -3.46 -7.34
C VAL A 91 8.97 -3.45 -6.98
N SER A 92 9.62 -4.59 -7.09
CA SER A 92 11.08 -4.70 -6.88
C SER A 92 11.83 -3.85 -7.90
N ASN A 93 12.75 -3.00 -7.42
CA ASN A 93 13.71 -2.33 -8.29
C ASN A 93 14.91 -3.26 -8.53
N THR A 94 15.00 -3.82 -9.73
CA THR A 94 16.03 -4.78 -10.15
C THR A 94 17.05 -4.20 -11.13
N GLU A 95 17.05 -2.90 -11.36
CA GLU A 95 17.97 -2.25 -12.34
C GLU A 95 19.43 -2.56 -12.06
N LEU A 96 19.86 -2.47 -10.81
CA LEU A 96 21.25 -2.77 -10.42
C LEU A 96 21.57 -4.27 -10.60
N VAL A 97 20.62 -5.16 -10.36
CA VAL A 97 20.80 -6.60 -10.56
C VAL A 97 21.11 -6.90 -12.02
N GLN A 98 20.39 -6.25 -12.94
CA GLN A 98 20.62 -6.41 -14.38
C GLN A 98 22.01 -5.88 -14.80
N GLN A 99 22.44 -4.75 -14.25
CA GLN A 99 23.75 -4.16 -14.52
C GLN A 99 24.92 -5.00 -13.99
N LEU A 100 24.69 -5.80 -12.95
CA LEU A 100 25.69 -6.67 -12.34
C LEU A 100 25.75 -8.07 -12.97
N GLN A 101 24.86 -8.37 -13.90
CA GLN A 101 24.91 -9.66 -14.61
C GLN A 101 26.23 -9.82 -15.36
N GLY A 102 26.81 -11.02 -15.28
CA GLY A 102 28.09 -11.36 -15.93
C GLY A 102 29.34 -10.90 -15.19
N ARG A 103 29.24 -10.29 -14.03
CA ARG A 103 30.37 -10.02 -13.16
C ARG A 103 30.94 -11.31 -12.57
N LYS A 104 32.24 -11.26 -12.16
CA LYS A 104 32.93 -12.41 -11.55
C LYS A 104 32.53 -12.61 -10.08
N GLU A 105 32.09 -11.53 -9.43
CA GLU A 105 31.66 -11.51 -8.04
C GLU A 105 30.30 -12.20 -7.88
N THR A 106 30.11 -12.89 -6.77
CA THR A 106 28.79 -13.44 -6.41
C THR A 106 27.86 -12.31 -5.99
N VAL A 107 26.72 -12.19 -6.67
CA VAL A 107 25.70 -11.17 -6.39
C VAL A 107 24.53 -11.83 -5.70
N HIS A 108 24.19 -11.37 -4.50
CA HIS A 108 23.03 -11.81 -3.74
C HIS A 108 21.93 -10.74 -3.80
N VAL A 109 20.74 -11.13 -4.19
CA VAL A 109 19.54 -10.25 -4.24
C VAL A 109 18.71 -10.52 -2.99
N ILE A 110 18.51 -9.50 -2.16
CA ILE A 110 17.82 -9.60 -0.86
C ILE A 110 16.89 -8.41 -0.62
N GLY A 111 16.04 -8.52 0.41
CA GLY A 111 15.13 -7.44 0.80
C GLY A 111 14.14 -7.06 -0.29
N ASP A 112 13.80 -5.79 -0.39
CA ASP A 112 12.80 -5.28 -1.33
C ASP A 112 13.23 -5.41 -2.80
N CYS A 113 14.52 -5.51 -3.07
CA CYS A 113 15.02 -5.82 -4.41
C CYS A 113 14.63 -7.24 -4.84
N LEU A 114 14.58 -8.21 -3.91
CA LEU A 114 14.08 -9.57 -4.16
C LEU A 114 12.56 -9.60 -4.22
N ALA A 115 11.92 -9.10 -3.18
CA ALA A 115 10.46 -9.02 -3.08
C ALA A 115 10.07 -7.98 -2.02
N PRO A 116 9.36 -6.91 -2.38
CA PRO A 116 8.93 -5.89 -1.43
C PRO A 116 8.02 -6.48 -0.35
N ARG A 117 8.44 -6.34 0.91
CA ARG A 117 7.73 -6.86 2.08
C ARG A 117 7.89 -5.88 3.26
N ASN A 118 8.02 -6.39 4.47
CA ASN A 118 8.31 -5.58 5.66
C ASN A 118 9.81 -5.58 6.00
N ALA A 119 10.20 -4.67 6.88
CA ALA A 119 11.59 -4.55 7.32
C ALA A 119 12.14 -5.83 7.98
N GLU A 120 11.29 -6.56 8.72
CA GLU A 120 11.65 -7.84 9.35
C GLU A 120 12.10 -8.88 8.31
N SER A 121 11.35 -8.99 7.21
CA SER A 121 11.71 -9.89 6.09
C SER A 121 13.03 -9.50 5.44
N ALA A 122 13.27 -8.20 5.23
CA ALA A 122 14.52 -7.72 4.65
C ALA A 122 15.72 -8.00 5.55
N VAL A 123 15.59 -7.81 6.86
CA VAL A 123 16.62 -8.13 7.86
C VAL A 123 16.90 -9.63 7.90
N LEU A 124 15.85 -10.46 7.84
CA LEU A 124 15.98 -11.91 7.81
C LEU A 124 16.72 -12.41 6.56
N ASP A 125 16.43 -11.84 5.39
CA ASP A 125 17.14 -12.15 4.15
C ASP A 125 18.63 -11.83 4.30
N GLY A 126 18.96 -10.63 4.84
CA GLY A 126 20.34 -10.23 5.11
C GLY A 126 21.06 -11.18 6.07
N LEU A 127 20.38 -11.59 7.15
CA LEU A 127 20.93 -12.54 8.11
C LEU A 127 21.22 -13.90 7.47
N LYS A 128 20.29 -14.44 6.69
CA LYS A 128 20.46 -15.74 6.01
C LYS A 128 21.65 -15.74 5.06
N ILE A 129 21.78 -14.70 4.24
CA ILE A 129 22.89 -14.60 3.30
C ILE A 129 24.21 -14.36 4.06
N GLY A 130 24.24 -13.43 5.01
CA GLY A 130 25.44 -13.17 5.81
C GLY A 130 25.95 -14.39 6.62
N ALA A 131 25.06 -15.30 7.01
CA ALA A 131 25.44 -16.54 7.66
C ALA A 131 25.89 -17.65 6.69
N SER A 132 25.68 -17.48 5.38
CA SER A 132 26.02 -18.46 4.34
C SER A 132 27.32 -18.14 3.58
N ILE A 133 27.88 -16.97 3.80
CA ILE A 133 29.16 -16.51 3.25
C ILE A 133 30.30 -16.84 4.24
#